data_5c6bfa051ddd715f4671c8196bdb58ac
#
_entry.id   5c6bfa051ddd715f4671c8196bdb58ac
#
_cell.length_a   1.000
_cell.length_b   1.000
_cell.length_c   1.000
_cell.angle_alpha   90.00
_cell.angle_beta   90.00
_cell.angle_gamma   90.00
#
_symmetry.space_group_name_H-M   'P 1'
#
loop_
_entity.id
_entity.type
_entity.pdbx_description
1 polymer ?
#
loop_
_entity_poly.entity_id
_entity_poly.type
_entity_poly.pdbx_seq_one_letter_code
_entity_poly.pdbx_strand_id
1 'polypeptide(L)'
;MDINNENINNNENNNENINSEKPHKRRVRYKGTHPRTYAEKYKEHNPEKYKDTIEKVISKGSTPAGMHISICVKEILEFLDIKPGQIGLDATLGYGGHTLQMLKKLDGKGHIYGLDIDPIEIKKTTKRLADKGFGKDVLTTINTNFRNIDQVAKEHGPFDFILADRGVSSMQIDNPERGFTYKTT
;
A
#
# COMPACT_ATOMS: atom_id res chain seq x y z
N MET A 1 51.17 -54.86 53.82
CA MET A 1 50.30 -54.31 54.86
C MET A 1 49.02 -53.87 54.16
N ASP A 2 48.15 -54.76 54.07
CA ASP A 2 46.91 -54.83 54.83
C ASP A 2 45.81 -54.01 54.13
N ILE A 3 44.90 -54.55 53.59
CA ILE A 3 43.77 -55.47 53.91
C ILE A 3 42.45 -54.72 53.75
N ASN A 4 41.55 -55.34 52.96
CA ASN A 4 40.09 -55.44 53.15
C ASN A 4 39.23 -54.16 52.97
N ASN A 5 38.05 -54.17 52.55
CA ASN A 5 37.01 -55.20 52.45
C ASN A 5 35.85 -54.64 51.63
N GLU A 6 35.23 -55.47 50.90
CA GLU A 6 33.85 -55.62 50.58
C GLU A 6 32.82 -54.61 51.12
N ASN A 7 31.95 -54.14 50.28
CA ASN A 7 30.54 -54.43 50.50
C ASN A 7 29.68 -54.20 49.23
N ILE A 8 29.09 -55.25 48.87
CA ILE A 8 27.99 -55.41 47.95
C ILE A 8 26.76 -54.77 48.61
N ASN A 9 26.07 -53.91 47.92
CA ASN A 9 24.64 -53.72 48.19
C ASN A 9 23.90 -53.44 46.89
N ASN A 10 23.23 -54.45 46.44
CA ASN A 10 22.12 -54.44 45.50
C ASN A 10 21.06 -53.42 46.00
N ASN A 11 20.68 -52.53 45.14
CA ASN A 11 19.37 -51.92 45.24
C ASN A 11 18.78 -51.84 43.83
N GLU A 12 17.98 -52.79 43.52
CA GLU A 12 17.01 -52.76 42.46
C GLU A 12 16.07 -51.58 42.77
N ASN A 13 16.16 -50.56 41.94
CA ASN A 13 15.09 -49.54 41.85
C ASN A 13 14.51 -49.62 40.45
N ASN A 14 13.44 -50.38 40.35
CA ASN A 14 12.46 -50.34 39.30
C ASN A 14 11.95 -48.90 39.16
N ASN A 15 12.50 -48.14 38.22
CA ASN A 15 11.86 -46.96 37.73
C ASN A 15 11.05 -47.34 36.47
N GLU A 16 9.81 -47.71 36.70
CA GLU A 16 8.78 -47.71 35.67
C GLU A 16 8.64 -46.31 35.12
N ASN A 17 9.29 -46.10 34.00
CA ASN A 17 9.16 -44.87 33.21
C ASN A 17 7.80 -44.96 32.51
N ILE A 18 6.72 -44.58 33.23
CA ILE A 18 5.40 -44.37 32.65
C ILE A 18 5.51 -43.17 31.74
N ASN A 19 5.83 -43.46 30.49
CA ASN A 19 5.81 -42.51 29.39
C ASN A 19 4.35 -42.14 29.13
N SER A 20 3.81 -41.24 29.93
CA SER A 20 2.49 -40.63 29.64
C SER A 20 2.61 -39.81 28.39
N GLU A 21 2.37 -40.43 27.25
CA GLU A 21 2.17 -39.74 25.97
C GLU A 21 1.04 -38.72 26.15
N LYS A 22 1.44 -37.45 26.38
CA LYS A 22 0.48 -36.37 26.34
C LYS A 22 -0.12 -36.34 24.94
N PRO A 23 -1.46 -36.48 24.81
CA PRO A 23 -2.07 -36.50 23.50
C PRO A 23 -1.63 -35.30 22.71
N HIS A 24 -1.08 -35.53 21.53
CA HIS A 24 -0.56 -34.50 20.60
C HIS A 24 -1.70 -33.55 20.30
N LYS A 25 -1.77 -32.40 21.02
CA LYS A 25 -2.73 -31.36 20.74
C LYS A 25 -2.40 -30.81 19.35
N ARG A 26 -3.23 -31.13 18.35
CA ARG A 26 -3.14 -30.50 17.02
C ARG A 26 -3.03 -29.01 17.23
N ARG A 27 -1.95 -28.42 16.75
CA ARG A 27 -1.81 -26.96 16.73
C ARG A 27 -3.08 -26.38 16.14
N VAL A 28 -3.70 -25.45 16.85
CA VAL A 28 -4.87 -24.72 16.35
C VAL A 28 -4.50 -24.24 14.95
N ARG A 29 -5.25 -24.68 13.94
CA ARG A 29 -5.03 -24.27 12.56
C ARG A 29 -5.04 -22.74 12.56
N TYR A 30 -3.95 -22.14 12.17
CA TYR A 30 -3.83 -20.69 12.00
C TYR A 30 -5.03 -20.28 11.14
N LYS A 31 -5.99 -19.59 11.73
CA LYS A 31 -7.09 -18.96 11.02
C LYS A 31 -6.45 -17.82 10.26
N GLY A 32 -5.92 -18.11 9.08
CA GLY A 32 -5.13 -17.18 8.29
C GLY A 32 -5.77 -15.79 8.28
N THR A 33 -4.94 -14.78 8.42
CA THR A 33 -5.32 -13.37 8.28
C THR A 33 -5.68 -13.00 6.84
N HIS A 34 -5.86 -13.99 5.96
CA HIS A 34 -6.26 -13.75 4.58
C HIS A 34 -7.71 -13.29 4.54
N PRO A 35 -7.95 -12.06 4.12
CA PRO A 35 -9.30 -11.54 3.98
C PRO A 35 -10.07 -12.39 2.96
N ARG A 36 -11.29 -12.77 3.31
CA ARG A 36 -12.15 -13.60 2.46
C ARG A 36 -12.97 -12.78 1.47
N THR A 37 -13.15 -11.51 1.77
CA THR A 37 -13.92 -10.58 0.95
C THR A 37 -13.10 -9.35 0.60
N TYR A 38 -13.51 -8.66 -0.46
CA TYR A 38 -12.91 -7.38 -0.87
C TYR A 38 -12.95 -6.35 0.27
N ALA A 39 -14.08 -6.23 0.96
CA ALA A 39 -14.25 -5.31 2.08
C ALA A 39 -13.34 -5.62 3.29
N GLU A 40 -13.03 -6.89 3.53
CA GLU A 40 -12.08 -7.29 4.58
C GLU A 40 -10.62 -7.05 4.18
N LYS A 41 -10.32 -7.09 2.88
CA LYS A 41 -8.99 -6.79 2.35
C LYS A 41 -8.72 -5.27 2.38
N TYR A 42 -9.71 -4.48 1.99
CA TYR A 42 -9.62 -3.02 1.87
C TYR A 42 -10.39 -2.32 2.99
N LYS A 43 -9.95 -2.54 4.24
CA LYS A 43 -10.60 -2.05 5.47
C LYS A 43 -10.71 -0.54 5.52
N GLU A 44 -9.82 0.17 4.89
CA GLU A 44 -9.79 1.63 4.80
C GLU A 44 -10.95 2.23 3.99
N HIS A 45 -11.67 1.41 3.22
CA HIS A 45 -12.95 1.83 2.61
C HIS A 45 -14.12 1.82 3.60
N ASN A 46 -13.90 1.24 4.81
CA ASN A 46 -14.86 1.25 5.92
C ASN A 46 -14.14 1.73 7.20
N PRO A 47 -13.67 2.99 7.24
CA PRO A 47 -12.84 3.49 8.31
C PRO A 47 -13.53 3.45 9.67
N GLU A 48 -14.85 3.64 9.74
CA GLU A 48 -15.62 3.57 10.98
C GLU A 48 -15.53 2.18 11.63
N LYS A 49 -15.62 1.12 10.82
CA LYS A 49 -15.59 -0.26 11.31
C LYS A 49 -14.19 -0.75 11.66
N TYR A 50 -13.15 -0.25 11.01
CA TYR A 50 -11.79 -0.78 11.10
C TYR A 50 -10.75 0.25 11.57
N LYS A 51 -11.18 1.35 12.20
CA LYS A 51 -10.33 2.46 12.65
C LYS A 51 -9.08 1.99 13.40
N ASP A 52 -9.28 1.20 14.46
CA ASP A 52 -8.17 0.70 15.30
C ASP A 52 -7.17 -0.18 14.52
N THR A 53 -7.68 -0.93 13.52
CA THR A 53 -6.83 -1.78 12.69
C THR A 53 -6.00 -0.95 11.73
N ILE A 54 -6.60 0.07 11.13
CA ILE A 54 -5.95 1.01 10.22
C ILE A 54 -4.85 1.78 10.98
N GLU A 55 -5.17 2.32 12.15
CA GLU A 55 -4.21 3.04 13.00
C GLU A 55 -3.03 2.16 13.43
N LYS A 56 -3.28 0.90 13.80
CA LYS A 56 -2.22 -0.07 14.13
C LYS A 56 -1.31 -0.40 12.96
N VAL A 57 -1.85 -0.44 11.74
CA VAL A 57 -1.05 -0.69 10.52
C VAL A 57 -0.16 0.53 10.23
N ILE A 58 -0.73 1.73 10.31
CA ILE A 58 -0.01 2.99 10.08
C ILE A 58 1.08 3.20 11.14
N SER A 59 0.78 2.95 12.43
CA SER A 59 1.74 3.11 13.53
C SER A 59 2.95 2.16 13.42
N LYS A 60 2.81 1.04 12.71
CA LYS A 60 3.90 0.10 12.41
C LYS A 60 4.69 0.47 11.15
N GLY A 61 4.43 1.63 10.56
CA GLY A 61 5.07 2.06 9.31
C GLY A 61 4.62 1.27 8.07
N SER A 62 3.52 0.51 8.18
CA SER A 62 2.97 -0.25 7.07
C SER A 62 1.81 0.50 6.43
N THR A 63 1.60 0.25 5.13
CA THR A 63 0.48 0.83 4.39
C THR A 63 -0.72 -0.10 4.44
N PRO A 64 -1.91 0.36 4.86
CA PRO A 64 -3.14 -0.39 4.70
C PRO A 64 -3.39 -0.75 3.23
N ALA A 65 -3.97 -1.92 2.96
CA ALA A 65 -4.06 -2.49 1.61
C ALA A 65 -4.77 -1.61 0.56
N GLY A 66 -5.64 -0.69 0.96
CA GLY A 66 -6.34 0.25 0.09
C GLY A 66 -5.85 1.69 0.20
N MET A 67 -4.85 1.95 1.04
CA MET A 67 -4.16 3.24 1.05
C MET A 67 -2.91 3.12 0.19
N HIS A 68 -2.88 3.83 -0.91
CA HIS A 68 -1.68 3.94 -1.72
C HIS A 68 -0.78 5.00 -1.09
N ILE A 69 0.25 4.57 -0.36
CA ILE A 69 1.36 5.46 -0.04
C ILE A 69 2.31 5.36 -1.22
N SER A 70 2.46 6.48 -1.93
CA SER A 70 3.38 6.56 -3.06
C SER A 70 4.80 6.29 -2.60
N ILE A 71 5.54 5.51 -3.37
CA ILE A 71 6.94 5.18 -3.09
C ILE A 71 7.86 6.32 -3.51
N CYS A 72 9.05 6.38 -2.93
CA CYS A 72 10.13 7.30 -3.33
C CYS A 72 9.70 8.78 -3.41
N VAL A 73 8.71 9.20 -2.60
CA VAL A 73 8.17 10.57 -2.65
C VAL A 73 9.24 11.61 -2.39
N LYS A 74 10.10 11.38 -1.41
CA LYS A 74 11.17 12.30 -1.04
C LYS A 74 12.16 12.48 -2.19
N GLU A 75 12.63 11.37 -2.73
CA GLU A 75 13.62 11.32 -3.81
C GLU A 75 13.05 11.98 -5.10
N ILE A 76 11.79 11.71 -5.42
CA ILE A 76 11.10 12.31 -6.56
C ILE A 76 10.99 13.82 -6.39
N LEU A 77 10.58 14.30 -5.22
CA LEU A 77 10.46 15.75 -4.96
C LEU A 77 11.81 16.47 -4.94
N GLU A 78 12.86 15.80 -4.44
CA GLU A 78 14.23 16.32 -4.49
C GLU A 78 14.75 16.39 -5.94
N PHE A 79 14.48 15.35 -6.74
CA PHE A 79 14.89 15.32 -8.14
C PHE A 79 14.16 16.34 -9.01
N LEU A 80 12.84 16.47 -8.85
CA LEU A 80 12.03 17.40 -9.63
C LEU A 80 12.25 18.86 -9.23
N ASP A 81 12.75 19.12 -8.04
CA ASP A 81 13.07 20.46 -7.49
C ASP A 81 11.97 21.50 -7.72
N ILE A 82 10.73 21.12 -7.46
CA ILE A 82 9.51 21.86 -7.76
C ILE A 82 9.49 23.20 -7.04
N LYS A 83 9.24 24.27 -7.80
CA LYS A 83 9.13 25.64 -7.32
C LYS A 83 7.71 26.19 -7.48
N PRO A 84 7.25 27.07 -6.59
CA PRO A 84 6.01 27.81 -6.80
C PRO A 84 5.96 28.53 -8.13
N GLY A 85 4.83 28.46 -8.83
CA GLY A 85 4.62 29.08 -10.14
C GLY A 85 4.86 28.16 -11.33
N GLN A 86 5.42 26.99 -11.12
CA GLN A 86 5.66 26.00 -12.18
C GLN A 86 4.39 25.27 -12.62
N ILE A 87 4.42 24.71 -13.82
CA ILE A 87 3.39 23.86 -14.41
C ILE A 87 3.95 22.44 -14.53
N GLY A 88 3.27 21.48 -13.90
CA GLY A 88 3.69 20.08 -13.91
C GLY A 88 2.70 19.14 -14.58
N LEU A 89 3.19 17.97 -14.96
CA LEU A 89 2.39 16.87 -15.48
C LEU A 89 2.64 15.60 -14.66
N ASP A 90 1.56 15.02 -14.13
CA ASP A 90 1.55 13.67 -13.61
C ASP A 90 0.88 12.75 -14.67
N ALA A 91 1.68 12.01 -15.42
CA ALA A 91 1.19 11.15 -16.50
C ALA A 91 0.50 9.87 -16.00
N THR A 92 0.53 9.63 -14.68
CA THR A 92 0.02 8.42 -14.01
C THR A 92 -0.63 8.78 -12.67
N LEU A 93 -1.63 9.64 -12.72
CA LEU A 93 -2.29 10.23 -11.54
C LEU A 93 -2.66 9.20 -10.47
N GLY A 94 -3.29 8.09 -10.87
CA GLY A 94 -3.71 7.02 -9.98
C GLY A 94 -4.47 7.54 -8.75
N TYR A 95 -4.02 7.13 -7.58
CA TYR A 95 -4.57 7.59 -6.30
C TYR A 95 -4.21 9.06 -5.96
N GLY A 96 -3.32 9.69 -6.73
CA GLY A 96 -2.92 11.09 -6.55
C GLY A 96 -1.96 11.33 -5.38
N GLY A 97 -1.25 10.31 -4.94
CA GLY A 97 -0.32 10.44 -3.82
C GLY A 97 0.88 11.32 -4.14
N HIS A 98 1.51 11.11 -5.29
CA HIS A 98 2.58 11.98 -5.79
C HIS A 98 2.07 13.37 -6.10
N THR A 99 0.96 13.47 -6.86
CA THR A 99 0.30 14.75 -7.19
C THR A 99 0.02 15.58 -5.95
N LEU A 100 -0.49 14.98 -4.87
CA LEU A 100 -0.73 15.68 -3.60
C LEU A 100 0.54 16.34 -3.05
N GLN A 101 1.67 15.64 -3.11
CA GLN A 101 2.92 16.17 -2.57
C GLN A 101 3.54 17.23 -3.51
N MET A 102 3.41 17.06 -4.82
CA MET A 102 3.80 18.08 -5.80
C MET A 102 2.97 19.35 -5.66
N LEU A 103 1.64 19.24 -5.48
CA LEU A 103 0.75 20.39 -5.22
C LEU A 103 1.14 21.16 -3.95
N LYS A 104 1.52 20.45 -2.89
CA LYS A 104 2.04 21.10 -1.66
C LYS A 104 3.33 21.89 -1.92
N LYS A 105 4.20 21.40 -2.80
CA LYS A 105 5.44 22.11 -3.18
C LYS A 105 5.16 23.35 -4.02
N LEU A 106 4.13 23.35 -4.84
CA LEU A 106 3.70 24.52 -5.59
C LEU A 106 3.12 25.63 -4.70
N ASP A 107 2.72 25.32 -3.47
CA ASP A 107 2.23 26.28 -2.47
C ASP A 107 1.11 27.19 -3.00
N GLY A 108 0.14 26.63 -3.70
CA GLY A 108 -0.99 27.34 -4.31
C GLY A 108 -0.62 28.23 -5.50
N LYS A 109 0.62 28.19 -5.95
CA LYS A 109 1.10 28.93 -7.12
C LYS A 109 1.60 27.95 -8.17
N GLY A 110 0.94 27.91 -9.31
CA GLY A 110 1.24 26.97 -10.37
C GLY A 110 0.09 25.99 -10.62
N HIS A 111 0.34 24.99 -11.44
CA HIS A 111 -0.72 24.07 -11.87
C HIS A 111 -0.17 22.67 -12.13
N ILE A 112 -0.97 21.65 -11.85
CA ILE A 112 -0.65 20.26 -12.24
C ILE A 112 -1.76 19.72 -13.15
N TYR A 113 -1.34 19.11 -14.24
CA TYR A 113 -2.17 18.28 -15.09
C TYR A 113 -1.97 16.81 -14.72
N GLY A 114 -3.05 16.10 -14.36
CA GLY A 114 -2.98 14.69 -13.95
C GLY A 114 -3.70 13.80 -14.96
N LEU A 115 -3.01 12.81 -15.52
CA LEU A 115 -3.59 11.86 -16.48
C LEU A 115 -3.86 10.53 -15.81
N ASP A 116 -5.01 9.94 -16.13
CA ASP A 116 -5.31 8.55 -15.83
C ASP A 116 -6.22 7.94 -16.89
N ILE A 117 -5.99 6.68 -17.21
CA ILE A 117 -6.85 5.93 -18.12
C ILE A 117 -8.12 5.39 -17.43
N ASP A 118 -8.07 5.21 -16.10
CA ASP A 118 -9.16 4.66 -15.30
C ASP A 118 -10.19 5.75 -14.95
N PRO A 119 -11.38 5.76 -15.59
CA PRO A 119 -12.38 6.81 -15.36
C PRO A 119 -12.99 6.77 -13.96
N ILE A 120 -12.91 5.63 -13.27
CA ILE A 120 -13.39 5.47 -11.91
C ILE A 120 -12.39 6.11 -10.94
N GLU A 121 -11.11 5.82 -11.13
CA GLU A 121 -10.07 6.32 -10.25
C GLU A 121 -9.90 7.83 -10.39
N ILE A 122 -9.92 8.34 -11.62
CA ILE A 122 -9.75 9.79 -11.85
C ILE A 122 -10.83 10.62 -11.13
N LYS A 123 -12.09 10.16 -11.16
CA LYS A 123 -13.19 10.82 -10.46
C LYS A 123 -12.98 10.83 -8.95
N LYS A 124 -12.56 9.68 -8.38
CA LYS A 124 -12.29 9.53 -6.95
C LYS A 124 -11.11 10.38 -6.52
N THR A 125 -10.04 10.39 -7.31
CA THR A 125 -8.83 11.14 -7.01
C THR A 125 -9.06 12.64 -7.12
N THR A 126 -9.76 13.11 -8.15
CA THR A 126 -10.14 14.52 -8.28
C THR A 126 -10.92 15.00 -7.06
N LYS A 127 -11.92 14.23 -6.64
CA LYS A 127 -12.68 14.55 -5.43
C LYS A 127 -11.81 14.56 -4.18
N ARG A 128 -10.97 13.54 -4.00
CA ARG A 128 -10.07 13.40 -2.84
C ARG A 128 -9.09 14.56 -2.70
N LEU A 129 -8.55 15.04 -3.81
CA LEU A 129 -7.63 16.18 -3.83
C LEU A 129 -8.37 17.49 -3.61
N ALA A 130 -9.58 17.65 -4.17
CA ALA A 130 -10.44 18.81 -3.90
C ALA A 130 -10.84 18.89 -2.41
N ASP A 131 -11.20 17.76 -1.79
CA ASP A 131 -11.52 17.69 -0.36
C ASP A 131 -10.31 18.06 0.54
N LYS A 132 -9.09 18.04 -0.01
CA LYS A 132 -7.84 18.48 0.64
C LYS A 132 -7.45 19.93 0.30
N GLY A 133 -8.32 20.66 -0.38
CA GLY A 133 -8.09 22.06 -0.73
C GLY A 133 -7.40 22.29 -2.08
N PHE A 134 -7.20 21.25 -2.89
CA PHE A 134 -6.60 21.39 -4.23
C PHE A 134 -7.69 21.25 -5.30
N GLY A 135 -8.29 22.38 -5.64
CA GLY A 135 -9.36 22.50 -6.62
C GLY A 135 -8.87 22.69 -8.04
N LYS A 136 -9.82 23.09 -8.92
CA LYS A 136 -9.57 23.29 -10.35
C LYS A 136 -8.61 24.44 -10.66
N ASP A 137 -8.37 25.30 -9.72
CA ASP A 137 -7.43 26.41 -9.79
C ASP A 137 -5.98 25.95 -9.87
N VAL A 138 -5.64 24.80 -9.25
CA VAL A 138 -4.28 24.27 -9.19
C VAL A 138 -4.14 22.86 -9.79
N LEU A 139 -5.25 22.20 -10.11
CA LEU A 139 -5.27 20.83 -10.64
C LEU A 139 -6.30 20.64 -11.73
N THR A 140 -5.87 20.16 -12.88
CA THR A 140 -6.73 19.65 -13.95
C THR A 140 -6.47 18.17 -14.15
N THR A 141 -7.54 17.37 -14.10
CA THR A 141 -7.45 15.92 -14.33
C THR A 141 -8.03 15.57 -15.69
N ILE A 142 -7.30 14.79 -16.48
CA ILE A 142 -7.66 14.43 -17.86
C ILE A 142 -7.74 12.91 -17.98
N ASN A 143 -8.92 12.40 -18.34
CA ASN A 143 -9.09 10.96 -18.55
C ASN A 143 -8.56 10.57 -19.93
N THR A 144 -7.30 10.21 -19.98
CA THR A 144 -6.60 9.79 -21.20
C THR A 144 -5.46 8.83 -20.87
N ASN A 145 -5.00 8.11 -21.89
CA ASN A 145 -3.80 7.30 -21.79
C ASN A 145 -2.56 8.19 -21.86
N PHE A 146 -1.55 7.95 -21.02
CA PHE A 146 -0.28 8.68 -21.05
C PHE A 146 0.45 8.63 -22.42
N ARG A 147 0.13 7.69 -23.30
CA ARG A 147 0.64 7.67 -24.68
C ARG A 147 0.26 8.91 -25.49
N ASN A 148 -0.77 9.64 -25.06
CA ASN A 148 -1.26 10.87 -25.69
C ASN A 148 -0.63 12.13 -25.09
N ILE A 149 0.49 11.98 -24.39
CA ILE A 149 1.18 13.08 -23.69
C ILE A 149 1.57 14.21 -24.63
N ASP A 150 1.85 13.90 -25.91
CA ASP A 150 2.16 14.88 -26.94
C ASP A 150 0.98 15.82 -27.26
N GLN A 151 -0.23 15.29 -27.25
CA GLN A 151 -1.45 16.08 -27.43
C GLN A 151 -1.70 16.98 -26.22
N VAL A 152 -1.57 16.40 -25.03
CA VAL A 152 -1.72 17.14 -23.76
C VAL A 152 -0.67 18.26 -23.66
N ALA A 153 0.56 18.00 -24.08
CA ALA A 153 1.61 19.02 -24.08
C ALA A 153 1.35 20.15 -25.09
N LYS A 154 0.74 19.86 -26.24
CA LYS A 154 0.35 20.89 -27.21
C LYS A 154 -0.78 21.79 -26.69
N GLU A 155 -1.71 21.23 -25.90
CA GLU A 155 -2.87 21.96 -25.41
C GLU A 155 -2.57 22.72 -24.10
N HIS A 156 -1.71 22.17 -23.25
CA HIS A 156 -1.52 22.63 -21.88
C HIS A 156 -0.08 22.89 -21.47
N GLY A 157 0.89 22.55 -22.31
CA GLY A 157 2.32 22.78 -22.04
C GLY A 157 2.79 24.19 -22.44
N PRO A 158 4.06 24.48 -22.26
CA PRO A 158 5.10 23.56 -21.80
C PRO A 158 5.00 23.22 -20.31
N PHE A 159 5.54 22.05 -19.93
CA PHE A 159 5.63 21.61 -18.54
C PHE A 159 7.05 21.81 -18.00
N ASP A 160 7.17 22.31 -16.79
CA ASP A 160 8.45 22.47 -16.09
C ASP A 160 8.97 21.16 -15.53
N PHE A 161 8.05 20.24 -15.16
CA PHE A 161 8.39 18.91 -14.71
C PHE A 161 7.31 17.88 -15.13
N ILE A 162 7.75 16.65 -15.30
CA ILE A 162 6.88 15.52 -15.67
C ILE A 162 7.21 14.33 -14.80
N LEU A 163 6.18 13.73 -14.23
CA LEU A 163 6.26 12.45 -13.49
C LEU A 163 5.48 11.38 -14.22
N ALA A 164 6.05 10.16 -14.29
CA ALA A 164 5.36 8.96 -14.72
C ALA A 164 5.76 7.79 -13.81
N ASP A 165 4.89 7.39 -12.91
CA ASP A 165 5.05 6.22 -12.04
C ASP A 165 4.18 5.06 -12.57
N ARG A 166 4.82 4.16 -13.36
CA ARG A 166 4.11 3.12 -14.11
C ARG A 166 3.86 1.89 -13.25
N GLY A 167 2.58 1.57 -13.06
CA GLY A 167 2.17 0.39 -12.32
C GLY A 167 0.66 0.20 -12.32
N VAL A 168 0.21 -0.91 -11.73
CA VAL A 168 -1.21 -1.18 -11.44
C VAL A 168 -1.37 -1.45 -9.95
N SER A 169 -2.43 -0.93 -9.36
CA SER A 169 -2.72 -1.17 -7.96
C SER A 169 -3.36 -2.54 -7.76
N SER A 170 -3.20 -3.12 -6.56
CA SER A 170 -3.89 -4.35 -6.20
C SER A 170 -5.42 -4.22 -6.30
N MET A 171 -5.98 -3.03 -6.06
CA MET A 171 -7.41 -2.76 -6.24
C MET A 171 -7.85 -2.85 -7.70
N GLN A 172 -7.00 -2.46 -8.65
CA GLN A 172 -7.29 -2.62 -10.08
C GLN A 172 -7.26 -4.08 -10.49
N ILE A 173 -6.28 -4.86 -10.00
CA ILE A 173 -6.14 -6.29 -10.28
C ILE A 173 -7.29 -7.09 -9.64
N ASP A 174 -7.72 -6.73 -8.43
CA ASP A 174 -8.75 -7.48 -7.70
C ASP A 174 -10.18 -7.15 -8.12
N ASN A 175 -10.39 -6.09 -8.89
CA ASN A 175 -11.70 -5.75 -9.45
C ASN A 175 -11.80 -6.15 -10.93
N PRO A 176 -12.56 -7.24 -11.27
CA PRO A 176 -12.70 -7.70 -12.65
C PRO A 176 -13.28 -6.65 -13.61
N GLU A 177 -14.17 -5.77 -13.12
CA GLU A 177 -14.82 -4.72 -13.92
C GLU A 177 -13.83 -3.68 -14.48
N ARG A 178 -12.62 -3.61 -13.92
CA ARG A 178 -11.57 -2.70 -14.37
C ARG A 178 -10.70 -3.27 -15.50
N GLY A 179 -10.85 -4.56 -15.83
CA GLY A 179 -10.13 -5.20 -16.94
C GLY A 179 -8.63 -5.46 -16.69
N PHE A 180 -8.12 -5.31 -15.46
CA PHE A 180 -6.72 -5.55 -15.13
C PHE A 180 -6.47 -6.93 -14.48
N THR A 181 -7.54 -7.69 -14.25
CA THR A 181 -7.40 -9.00 -13.58
C THR A 181 -7.07 -10.10 -14.57
N TYR A 182 -6.24 -11.04 -14.14
CA TYR A 182 -5.99 -12.32 -14.81
C TYR A 182 -6.70 -13.49 -14.13
N LYS A 183 -7.46 -13.21 -13.06
CA LYS A 183 -8.10 -14.24 -12.22
C LYS A 183 -9.45 -14.71 -12.74
N THR A 184 -10.01 -14.01 -13.69
CA THR A 184 -11.29 -14.33 -14.34
C THR A 184 -11.12 -14.23 -15.85
N THR A 185 -11.46 -15.31 -16.52
CA THR A 185 -11.63 -15.37 -17.99
C THR A 185 -13.08 -15.08 -18.33
#